data_d55ca21d9024c8b8607ba0633a654606
#
_entry.id   d55ca21d9024c8b8607ba0633a654606
#
_cell.length_a   1.000
_cell.length_b   1.000
_cell.length_c   1.000
_cell.angle_alpha   90.00
_cell.angle_beta   90.00
_cell.angle_gamma   90.00
#
_symmetry.space_group_name_H-M   'P 1'
#
loop_
_entity.id
_entity.type
_entity.pdbx_description
1 polymer ?
#
loop_
_entity_poly.entity_id
_entity_poly.type
_entity_poly.pdbx_seq_one_letter_code
_entity_poly.pdbx_strand_id
1 'polypeptide(L)'
;DSILSGTPVLSGFNRISQDNTIRTFSEKDTEQFEINKAKIRAELSSKRPSLELIAPGSALAILLREGEKKRKQKSIRSLLSETGELIQRIKPCFLMSPLSVSTFLAPDAVHFDVVVFDEASQIFPQDAIGAIYRAQQLIVVGDSKQMPPSNFFNATIEAEDTDEESGDVTD
;
A
#
# COMPACT_ATOMS: atom_id res chain seq x y z
N ASP A 1 8.59 23.91 45.67
CA ASP A 1 7.18 23.69 46.08
C ASP A 1 6.19 24.69 45.46
N SER A 2 6.56 25.96 45.18
CA SER A 2 5.65 26.99 44.66
C SER A 2 5.18 26.74 43.19
N ILE A 3 5.98 26.04 42.36
CA ILE A 3 5.65 25.72 40.97
C ILE A 3 4.57 24.63 40.91
N LEU A 4 4.63 23.65 41.79
CA LEU A 4 3.65 22.56 41.82
C LEU A 4 2.29 23.03 42.32
N SER A 5 2.24 23.96 43.27
CA SER A 5 0.98 24.51 43.79
C SER A 5 0.31 25.52 42.89
N GLY A 6 1.05 26.15 41.97
CA GLY A 6 0.54 27.15 41.01
C GLY A 6 -0.09 26.59 39.75
N THR A 7 0.10 25.30 39.47
CA THR A 7 -0.39 24.68 38.23
C THR A 7 -1.41 23.57 38.56
N PRO A 8 -2.72 23.77 38.29
CA PRO A 8 -3.79 22.82 38.67
C PRO A 8 -3.53 21.38 38.17
N VAL A 9 -2.92 21.21 37.00
CA VAL A 9 -2.58 19.91 36.44
C VAL A 9 -1.50 19.20 37.25
N LEU A 10 -0.52 19.94 37.82
CA LEU A 10 0.57 19.37 38.59
C LEU A 10 0.18 19.15 40.05
N SER A 11 -0.70 19.97 40.62
CA SER A 11 -1.17 19.83 42.00
C SER A 11 -2.02 18.57 42.23
N GLY A 12 -2.70 18.08 41.17
CA GLY A 12 -3.47 16.83 41.18
C GLY A 12 -2.65 15.58 40.76
N PHE A 13 -1.35 15.71 40.47
CA PHE A 13 -0.54 14.59 40.02
C PHE A 13 -0.31 13.56 41.14
N ASN A 14 -0.73 12.34 40.88
CA ASN A 14 -0.46 11.19 41.73
C ASN A 14 0.14 10.08 40.88
N ARG A 15 1.37 9.68 41.20
CA ARG A 15 2.12 8.67 40.46
C ARG A 15 1.36 7.35 40.32
N ILE A 16 0.75 6.86 41.39
CA ILE A 16 0.01 5.58 41.35
C ILE A 16 -1.20 5.68 40.45
N SER A 17 -1.92 6.81 40.49
CA SER A 17 -3.05 7.06 39.59
C SER A 17 -2.59 7.16 38.15
N GLN A 18 -1.48 7.83 37.87
CA GLN A 18 -0.92 7.97 36.53
C GLN A 18 -0.46 6.60 35.97
N ASP A 19 0.27 5.81 36.76
CA ASP A 19 0.72 4.48 36.35
C ASP A 19 -0.48 3.55 36.06
N ASN A 20 -1.55 3.63 36.85
CA ASN A 20 -2.78 2.89 36.59
C ASN A 20 -3.48 3.35 35.33
N THR A 21 -3.50 4.67 35.05
CA THR A 21 -4.09 5.22 33.81
C THR A 21 -3.31 4.74 32.58
N ILE A 22 -1.98 4.77 32.61
CA ILE A 22 -1.13 4.29 31.54
C ILE A 22 -1.39 2.80 31.28
N ARG A 23 -1.43 1.98 32.33
CA ARG A 23 -1.71 0.55 32.18
C ARG A 23 -3.09 0.30 31.58
N THR A 24 -4.12 0.95 32.11
CA THR A 24 -5.49 0.82 31.58
C THR A 24 -5.61 1.28 30.14
N PHE A 25 -4.91 2.36 29.78
CA PHE A 25 -4.84 2.81 28.40
C PHE A 25 -4.20 1.76 27.49
N SER A 26 -3.04 1.21 27.88
CA SER A 26 -2.35 0.18 27.10
C SER A 26 -3.18 -1.09 26.91
N GLU A 27 -3.92 -1.51 27.96
CA GLU A 27 -4.82 -2.67 27.89
C GLU A 27 -5.98 -2.38 26.89
N LYS A 28 -6.60 -1.20 26.99
CA LYS A 28 -7.69 -0.79 26.09
C LYS A 28 -7.23 -0.55 24.65
N ASP A 29 -6.02 -0.04 24.46
CA ASP A 29 -5.42 0.14 23.13
C ASP A 29 -5.21 -1.21 22.44
N THR A 30 -4.69 -2.19 23.18
CA THR A 30 -4.55 -3.56 22.67
C THR A 30 -5.91 -4.19 22.30
N GLU A 31 -6.91 -4.03 23.16
CA GLU A 31 -8.28 -4.49 22.89
C GLU A 31 -8.87 -3.81 21.64
N GLN A 32 -8.62 -2.51 21.46
CA GLN A 32 -9.08 -1.74 20.32
C GLN A 32 -8.49 -2.26 18.99
N PHE A 33 -7.23 -2.71 18.97
CA PHE A 33 -6.66 -3.35 17.79
C PHE A 33 -7.42 -4.62 17.40
N GLU A 34 -7.77 -5.47 18.33
CA GLU A 34 -8.53 -6.68 18.03
C GLU A 34 -9.95 -6.37 17.55
N ILE A 35 -10.61 -5.38 18.13
CA ILE A 35 -11.92 -4.89 17.67
C ILE A 35 -11.81 -4.35 16.23
N ASN A 36 -10.79 -3.56 15.93
CA ASN A 36 -10.58 -3.01 14.59
C ASN A 36 -10.33 -4.11 13.55
N LYS A 37 -9.51 -5.12 13.88
CA LYS A 37 -9.31 -6.29 13.01
C LYS A 37 -10.63 -7.02 12.72
N ALA A 38 -11.45 -7.23 13.74
CA ALA A 38 -12.74 -7.89 13.58
C ALA A 38 -13.70 -7.08 12.70
N LYS A 39 -13.77 -5.75 12.91
CA LYS A 39 -14.59 -4.84 12.10
C LYS A 39 -14.15 -4.84 10.63
N ILE A 40 -12.84 -4.71 10.36
CA ILE A 40 -12.29 -4.73 9.00
C ILE A 40 -12.61 -6.07 8.32
N ARG A 41 -12.42 -7.20 9.01
CA ARG A 41 -12.75 -8.52 8.45
C ARG A 41 -14.24 -8.66 8.12
N ALA A 42 -15.12 -8.18 8.99
CA ALA A 42 -16.57 -8.23 8.76
C ALA A 42 -16.95 -7.37 7.55
N GLU A 43 -16.42 -6.14 7.47
CA GLU A 43 -16.68 -5.23 6.35
C GLU A 43 -16.18 -5.80 5.02
N LEU A 44 -14.94 -6.28 4.95
CA LEU A 44 -14.39 -6.88 3.74
C LEU A 44 -15.14 -8.15 3.34
N SER A 45 -15.59 -8.95 4.31
CA SER A 45 -16.37 -10.15 4.03
C SER A 45 -17.73 -9.81 3.44
N SER A 46 -18.38 -8.75 3.89
CA SER A 46 -19.67 -8.29 3.34
C SER A 46 -19.57 -7.78 1.91
N LYS A 47 -18.40 -7.33 1.48
CA LYS A 47 -18.12 -6.82 0.12
C LYS A 47 -17.74 -7.91 -0.88
N ARG A 48 -17.61 -9.17 -0.45
CA ARG A 48 -17.26 -10.27 -1.37
C ARG A 48 -18.35 -10.47 -2.41
N PRO A 49 -17.99 -10.70 -3.69
CA PRO A 49 -18.96 -11.01 -4.72
C PRO A 49 -19.61 -12.37 -4.46
N SER A 50 -20.90 -12.50 -4.74
CA SER A 50 -21.58 -13.80 -4.75
C SER A 50 -21.08 -14.65 -5.93
N LEU A 51 -20.84 -15.94 -5.67
CA LEU A 51 -20.48 -16.93 -6.70
C LEU A 51 -21.70 -17.67 -7.26
N GLU A 52 -22.89 -17.40 -6.76
CA GLU A 52 -24.12 -18.12 -7.16
C GLU A 52 -24.61 -17.71 -8.54
N LEU A 53 -24.42 -16.46 -8.92
CA LEU A 53 -24.87 -15.91 -10.19
C LEU A 53 -23.77 -15.09 -10.86
N ILE A 54 -22.99 -15.72 -11.72
CA ILE A 54 -21.88 -15.09 -12.41
C ILE A 54 -22.34 -14.71 -13.82
N ALA A 55 -22.56 -13.42 -14.05
CA ALA A 55 -22.90 -12.92 -15.38
C ALA A 55 -21.74 -13.12 -16.37
N PRO A 56 -22.01 -13.67 -17.58
CA PRO A 56 -21.00 -13.78 -18.61
C PRO A 56 -20.35 -12.41 -18.92
N GLY A 57 -19.02 -12.36 -19.02
CA GLY A 57 -18.30 -11.11 -19.30
C GLY A 57 -18.12 -10.17 -18.10
N SER A 58 -18.66 -10.49 -16.92
CA SER A 58 -18.42 -9.72 -15.71
C SER A 58 -16.95 -9.79 -15.25
N ALA A 59 -16.49 -8.80 -14.47
CA ALA A 59 -15.15 -8.79 -13.89
C ALA A 59 -14.86 -10.08 -13.11
N LEU A 60 -15.85 -10.62 -12.40
CA LEU A 60 -15.73 -11.89 -11.67
C LEU A 60 -15.52 -13.08 -12.63
N ALA A 61 -16.28 -13.15 -13.72
CA ALA A 61 -16.13 -14.20 -14.73
C ALA A 61 -14.74 -14.15 -15.40
N ILE A 62 -14.25 -12.94 -15.65
CA ILE A 62 -12.90 -12.73 -16.20
C ILE A 62 -11.85 -13.25 -15.23
N LEU A 63 -11.90 -12.85 -13.94
CA LEU A 63 -10.93 -13.28 -12.93
C LEU A 63 -10.91 -14.79 -12.75
N LEU A 64 -12.08 -15.44 -12.65
CA LEU A 64 -12.16 -16.87 -12.51
C LEU A 64 -11.56 -17.59 -13.71
N ARG A 65 -11.93 -17.16 -14.93
CA ARG A 65 -11.38 -17.74 -16.17
C ARG A 65 -9.88 -17.56 -16.27
N GLU A 66 -9.33 -16.39 -15.88
CA GLU A 66 -7.88 -16.16 -15.91
C GLU A 66 -7.16 -17.02 -14.85
N GLY A 67 -7.76 -17.22 -13.68
CA GLY A 67 -7.23 -18.09 -12.63
C GLY A 67 -7.15 -19.57 -13.03
N GLU A 68 -8.03 -20.03 -13.90
CA GLU A 68 -8.03 -21.43 -14.41
C GLU A 68 -7.03 -21.67 -15.55
N LYS A 69 -6.58 -20.59 -16.24
CA LYS A 69 -5.67 -20.71 -17.37
C LYS A 69 -4.26 -21.12 -16.92
N LYS A 70 -3.73 -22.16 -17.52
CA LYS A 70 -2.33 -22.59 -17.34
C LYS A 70 -1.33 -21.88 -18.27
N ARG A 71 -1.81 -21.32 -19.37
CA ARG A 71 -1.00 -20.62 -20.40
C ARG A 71 -1.80 -19.50 -21.03
N LYS A 72 -1.11 -18.55 -21.66
CA LYS A 72 -1.71 -17.39 -22.36
C LYS A 72 -2.63 -16.57 -21.46
N GLN A 73 -2.18 -16.34 -20.24
CA GLN A 73 -2.84 -15.42 -19.31
C GLN A 73 -2.76 -13.99 -19.83
N LYS A 74 -3.73 -13.17 -19.45
CA LYS A 74 -3.67 -11.73 -19.70
C LYS A 74 -2.50 -11.09 -18.96
N SER A 75 -1.96 -10.00 -19.50
CA SER A 75 -1.00 -9.19 -18.75
C SER A 75 -1.66 -8.63 -17.48
N ILE A 76 -0.87 -8.43 -16.42
CA ILE A 76 -1.35 -7.86 -15.16
C ILE A 76 -2.03 -6.52 -15.40
N ARG A 77 -1.46 -5.68 -16.27
CA ARG A 77 -2.03 -4.38 -16.63
C ARG A 77 -3.42 -4.51 -17.27
N SER A 78 -3.58 -5.41 -18.25
CA SER A 78 -4.89 -5.64 -18.89
C SER A 78 -5.90 -6.19 -17.90
N LEU A 79 -5.48 -7.12 -17.03
CA LEU A 79 -6.35 -7.69 -16.02
C LEU A 79 -6.84 -6.64 -15.03
N LEU A 80 -5.95 -5.80 -14.52
CA LEU A 80 -6.29 -4.71 -13.60
C LEU A 80 -7.15 -3.63 -14.27
N SER A 81 -6.95 -3.34 -15.56
CA SER A 81 -7.81 -2.41 -16.29
C SER A 81 -9.25 -2.91 -16.43
N GLU A 82 -9.46 -4.22 -16.56
CA GLU A 82 -10.78 -4.82 -16.74
C GLU A 82 -11.48 -5.18 -15.42
N THR A 83 -10.71 -5.43 -14.35
CA THR A 83 -11.24 -6.01 -13.11
C THR A 83 -10.76 -5.28 -11.85
N GLY A 84 -10.08 -4.14 -11.98
CA GLY A 84 -9.42 -3.43 -10.89
C GLY A 84 -10.34 -3.08 -9.74
N GLU A 85 -11.53 -2.60 -10.03
CA GLU A 85 -12.56 -2.28 -9.03
C GLU A 85 -12.96 -3.50 -8.18
N LEU A 86 -13.15 -4.66 -8.83
CA LEU A 86 -13.45 -5.90 -8.14
C LEU A 86 -12.25 -6.40 -7.32
N ILE A 87 -11.04 -6.33 -7.88
CA ILE A 87 -9.82 -6.70 -7.17
C ILE A 87 -9.65 -5.82 -5.93
N GLN A 88 -9.86 -4.52 -6.03
CA GLN A 88 -9.76 -3.59 -4.91
C GLN A 88 -10.81 -3.87 -3.83
N ARG A 89 -12.03 -4.27 -4.20
CA ARG A 89 -13.06 -4.72 -3.26
C ARG A 89 -12.66 -5.96 -2.46
N ILE A 90 -11.96 -6.89 -3.11
CA ILE A 90 -11.52 -8.15 -2.48
C ILE A 90 -10.20 -7.94 -1.72
N LYS A 91 -9.31 -7.12 -2.26
CA LYS A 91 -7.97 -6.81 -1.75
C LYS A 91 -7.73 -5.30 -1.80
N PRO A 92 -8.14 -4.55 -0.78
CA PRO A 92 -8.08 -3.09 -0.79
C PRO A 92 -6.66 -2.52 -0.64
N CYS A 93 -5.71 -3.32 -0.16
CA CYS A 93 -4.33 -2.91 0.02
C CYS A 93 -3.43 -3.50 -1.08
N PHE A 94 -2.64 -2.62 -1.71
CA PHE A 94 -1.65 -2.97 -2.72
C PHE A 94 -0.26 -2.60 -2.21
N LEU A 95 0.65 -3.56 -2.20
CA LEU A 95 2.06 -3.36 -1.88
C LEU A 95 2.84 -3.42 -3.19
N MET A 96 3.36 -2.28 -3.62
CA MET A 96 4.00 -2.14 -4.94
C MET A 96 5.14 -1.13 -4.86
N SER A 97 6.16 -1.30 -5.68
CA SER A 97 7.13 -0.23 -5.90
C SER A 97 6.52 0.87 -6.78
N PRO A 98 7.01 2.11 -6.76
CA PRO A 98 6.54 3.19 -7.62
C PRO A 98 6.57 2.83 -9.11
N LEU A 99 7.63 2.15 -9.55
CA LEU A 99 7.75 1.66 -10.93
C LEU A 99 6.65 0.64 -11.26
N SER A 100 6.40 -0.32 -10.37
CA SER A 100 5.33 -1.31 -10.55
C SER A 100 3.95 -0.66 -10.64
N VAL A 101 3.70 0.40 -9.85
CA VAL A 101 2.46 1.18 -9.94
C VAL A 101 2.29 1.77 -11.34
N SER A 102 3.31 2.42 -11.87
CA SER A 102 3.29 3.03 -13.20
C SER A 102 3.13 2.00 -14.32
N THR A 103 3.76 0.83 -14.16
CA THR A 103 3.73 -0.25 -15.14
C THR A 103 2.38 -0.97 -15.18
N PHE A 104 1.83 -1.32 -14.03
CA PHE A 104 0.70 -2.24 -13.96
C PHE A 104 -0.65 -1.56 -13.73
N LEU A 105 -0.69 -0.40 -13.10
CA LEU A 105 -1.93 0.33 -12.88
C LEU A 105 -2.12 1.39 -13.97
N ALA A 106 -3.15 1.25 -14.80
CA ALA A 106 -3.56 2.35 -15.67
C ALA A 106 -4.01 3.55 -14.81
N PRO A 107 -3.79 4.80 -15.25
CA PRO A 107 -4.07 5.99 -14.46
C PRO A 107 -5.47 6.03 -13.84
N ASP A 108 -6.48 5.60 -14.61
CA ASP A 108 -7.89 5.71 -14.23
C ASP A 108 -8.52 4.35 -13.83
N ALA A 109 -7.72 3.28 -13.75
CA ALA A 109 -8.24 1.94 -13.47
C ALA A 109 -8.52 1.67 -11.99
N VAL A 110 -7.71 2.24 -11.11
CA VAL A 110 -7.80 2.03 -9.65
C VAL A 110 -7.41 3.31 -8.95
N HIS A 111 -8.26 3.78 -8.02
CA HIS A 111 -7.98 4.91 -7.15
C HIS A 111 -7.96 4.44 -5.69
N PHE A 112 -7.09 5.06 -4.90
CA PHE A 112 -6.91 4.74 -3.49
C PHE A 112 -7.28 5.94 -2.61
N ASP A 113 -7.76 5.66 -1.40
CA ASP A 113 -7.99 6.71 -0.41
C ASP A 113 -6.66 7.27 0.10
N VAL A 114 -5.67 6.38 0.28
CA VAL A 114 -4.37 6.73 0.87
C VAL A 114 -3.25 6.02 0.14
N VAL A 115 -2.17 6.74 -0.15
CA VAL A 115 -0.86 6.17 -0.49
C VAL A 115 0.11 6.41 0.66
N VAL A 116 0.83 5.36 1.03
CA VAL A 116 1.87 5.41 2.07
C VAL A 116 3.20 5.08 1.41
N PHE A 117 4.15 6.01 1.49
CA PHE A 117 5.54 5.73 1.17
C PHE A 117 6.27 5.39 2.45
N ASP A 118 6.77 4.18 2.53
CA ASP A 118 7.72 3.75 3.55
C ASP A 118 9.13 3.81 2.97
N GLU A 119 10.13 4.13 3.80
CA GLU A 119 11.52 4.37 3.36
C GLU A 119 11.61 5.43 2.25
N ALA A 120 10.82 6.49 2.35
CA ALA A 120 10.67 7.50 1.30
C ALA A 120 11.97 8.24 0.96
N SER A 121 12.95 8.24 1.87
CA SER A 121 14.29 8.80 1.61
C SER A 121 15.03 8.12 0.46
N GLN A 122 14.64 6.89 0.10
CA GLN A 122 15.24 6.09 -0.97
C GLN A 122 14.50 6.19 -2.31
N ILE A 123 13.45 7.01 -2.39
CA ILE A 123 12.60 7.13 -3.58
C ILE A 123 12.84 8.49 -4.23
N PHE A 124 13.11 8.49 -5.53
CA PHE A 124 13.18 9.74 -6.29
C PHE A 124 11.78 10.37 -6.39
N PRO A 125 11.64 11.69 -6.19
CA PRO A 125 10.34 12.37 -6.27
C PRO A 125 9.59 12.13 -7.58
N GLN A 126 10.31 12.08 -8.72
CA GLN A 126 9.71 11.83 -10.03
C GLN A 126 9.08 10.44 -10.12
N ASP A 127 9.64 9.44 -9.46
CA ASP A 127 9.11 8.07 -9.46
C ASP A 127 7.85 7.96 -8.59
N ALA A 128 7.76 8.79 -7.56
CA ALA A 128 6.61 8.82 -6.65
C ALA A 128 5.34 9.40 -7.28
N ILE A 129 5.45 10.28 -8.28
CA ILE A 129 4.33 11.04 -8.87
C ILE A 129 3.21 10.09 -9.34
N GLY A 130 3.58 8.98 -10.01
CA GLY A 130 2.62 8.02 -10.52
C GLY A 130 1.76 7.39 -9.42
N ALA A 131 2.30 7.11 -8.26
CA ALA A 131 1.56 6.60 -7.11
C ALA A 131 0.72 7.70 -6.43
N ILE A 132 1.30 8.89 -6.26
CA ILE A 132 0.61 10.04 -5.65
C ILE A 132 -0.64 10.42 -6.45
N TYR A 133 -0.55 10.43 -7.77
CA TYR A 133 -1.69 10.75 -8.66
C TYR A 133 -2.91 9.84 -8.45
N ARG A 134 -2.71 8.61 -7.98
CA ARG A 134 -3.76 7.62 -7.81
C ARG A 134 -4.38 7.60 -6.42
N ALA A 135 -4.04 8.54 -5.54
CA ALA A 135 -4.54 8.59 -4.17
C ALA A 135 -5.03 9.98 -3.79
N GLN A 136 -5.94 10.03 -2.82
CA GLN A 136 -6.49 11.27 -2.29
C GLN A 136 -5.64 11.83 -1.14
N GLN A 137 -4.96 10.97 -0.41
CA GLN A 137 -4.12 11.33 0.74
C GLN A 137 -2.74 10.70 0.60
N LEU A 138 -1.71 11.47 0.95
CA LEU A 138 -0.32 11.05 0.97
C LEU A 138 0.19 10.98 2.41
N ILE A 139 0.80 9.85 2.76
CA ILE A 139 1.58 9.67 3.99
C ILE A 139 3.01 9.33 3.59
N VAL A 140 3.97 10.05 4.15
CA VAL A 140 5.40 9.86 3.87
C VAL A 140 6.11 9.48 5.16
N VAL A 141 6.72 8.31 5.16
CA VAL A 141 7.53 7.79 6.25
C VAL A 141 8.96 7.60 5.74
N GLY A 142 9.92 8.19 6.38
CA GLY A 142 11.33 8.10 5.97
C GLY A 142 12.24 8.77 6.99
N ASP A 143 13.53 8.47 6.90
CA ASP A 143 14.58 9.04 7.73
C ASP A 143 15.49 9.92 6.86
N SER A 144 15.51 11.22 7.12
CA SER A 144 16.36 12.18 6.41
C SER A 144 17.86 11.99 6.64
N LYS A 145 18.25 11.13 7.58
CA LYS A 145 19.65 10.76 7.86
C LYS A 145 20.10 9.50 7.12
N GLN A 146 19.17 8.80 6.45
CA GLN A 146 19.52 7.67 5.59
C GLN A 146 20.11 8.17 4.27
N MET A 147 20.77 7.26 3.55
CA MET A 147 21.35 7.58 2.25
C MET A 147 20.26 7.98 1.25
N PRO A 148 20.50 9.04 0.45
CA PRO A 148 19.58 9.43 -0.60
C PRO A 148 19.48 8.35 -1.68
N PRO A 149 18.46 8.40 -2.55
CA PRO A 149 18.34 7.51 -3.69
C PRO A 149 19.61 7.53 -4.55
N SER A 150 20.05 6.39 -5.03
CA SER A 150 21.21 6.29 -5.89
C SER A 150 20.85 5.67 -7.25
N ASN A 151 21.46 6.16 -8.32
CA ASN A 151 21.30 5.63 -9.68
C ASN A 151 22.15 4.38 -9.94
N PHE A 152 22.79 3.83 -8.92
CA PHE A 152 23.74 2.73 -9.11
C PHE A 152 23.12 1.51 -9.81
N PHE A 153 21.90 1.14 -9.46
CA PHE A 153 21.20 0.00 -10.08
C PHE A 153 20.67 0.33 -11.48
N ASN A 154 20.30 1.57 -11.77
CA ASN A 154 19.82 1.96 -13.09
C ASN A 154 20.95 1.94 -14.12
N ALA A 155 22.14 2.38 -13.72
CA ALA A 155 23.33 2.33 -14.58
C ALA A 155 23.77 0.88 -14.93
N THR A 156 23.51 -0.08 -14.05
CA THR A 156 23.82 -1.50 -14.31
C THR A 156 22.84 -2.11 -15.32
N ILE A 157 21.56 -1.75 -15.27
CA ILE A 157 20.54 -2.24 -16.21
C ILE A 157 20.79 -1.67 -17.62
N GLU A 158 21.12 -0.38 -17.72
CA GLU A 158 21.45 0.27 -19.01
C GLU A 158 22.74 -0.32 -19.65
N ALA A 159 23.68 -0.79 -18.83
CA ALA A 159 24.89 -1.44 -19.33
C ALA A 159 24.64 -2.87 -19.86
N GLU A 160 23.72 -3.61 -19.24
CA GLU A 160 23.34 -4.95 -19.71
C GLU A 160 22.52 -4.89 -21.00
N ASP A 161 21.62 -3.92 -21.17
CA ASP A 161 20.83 -3.75 -22.40
C ASP A 161 21.68 -3.32 -23.61
N THR A 162 22.81 -2.64 -23.40
CA THR A 162 23.73 -2.25 -24.48
C THR A 162 24.64 -3.38 -24.96
N ASP A 163 24.85 -4.38 -24.13
CA ASP A 163 25.68 -5.55 -24.52
C ASP A 163 24.89 -6.60 -25.34
N GLU A 164 23.56 -6.65 -25.23
CA GLU A 164 22.71 -7.54 -26.00
C GLU A 164 22.44 -7.06 -27.44
N GLU A 165 22.43 -5.74 -27.70
CA GLU A 165 22.23 -5.19 -29.05
C GLU A 165 23.49 -5.24 -29.96
N SER A 166 24.67 -5.53 -29.42
CA SER A 166 25.92 -5.54 -30.23
C SER A 166 26.32 -6.93 -30.75
N GLY A 167 25.49 -7.95 -30.56
CA GLY A 167 25.81 -9.37 -30.81
C GLY A 167 25.33 -9.96 -32.13
N ASP A 168 24.61 -9.24 -32.99
CA ASP A 168 24.06 -9.86 -34.22
C ASP A 168 24.26 -9.03 -35.49
N VAL A 169 25.50 -8.84 -35.90
CA VAL A 169 25.84 -8.52 -37.31
C VAL A 169 27.22 -9.11 -37.66
N THR A 170 27.27 -10.37 -38.06
CA THR A 170 28.26 -10.82 -39.07
C THR A 170 27.86 -12.18 -39.66
N ASP A 171 27.69 -12.17 -40.98
CA ASP A 171 27.69 -13.21 -42.02
C ASP A 171 26.43 -14.06 -42.19
#